data_0e30b7fb73d5be6ec0f747d0f0294372
#
_entry.id   0e30b7fb73d5be6ec0f747d0f0294372
#
_cell.length_a   1.000
_cell.length_b   1.000
_cell.length_c   1.000
_cell.angle_alpha   90.00
_cell.angle_beta   90.00
_cell.angle_gamma   90.00
#
_symmetry.space_group_name_H-M   'P 1'
#
loop_
_entity.id
_entity.type
_entity.pdbx_description
1 polymer ?
#
loop_
_entity_poly.entity_id
_entity_poly.type
_entity_poly.pdbx_seq_one_letter_code
_entity_poly.pdbx_strand_id
1 'polypeptide(L)'
;MVEFSKIEKPDAENFKGKRKLYCLPNVYPIPGSDEKYKNLIVKFWEEAEIQIRKLELMTPVTAVFCEMVYQNENALDVLSKIDSYIHDMVKKHLDKGAKLVPIEEENVFSEYVDWANCLKVVTTEKVFTKVMEFFNEIANKRFHLITEIVDKNLGSGEAGLLIIKDEDRRKINFPQDVEIFLITPPAYDDILRYIRDLFGSIK
;
A
#
# COMPACT_ATOMS: atom_id res chain seq x y z
N MET A 1 -20.23 -19.70 -33.17
CA MET A 1 -20.54 -19.34 -31.77
C MET A 1 -19.27 -19.66 -30.98
N VAL A 2 -18.57 -18.65 -30.49
CA VAL A 2 -17.39 -18.84 -29.62
C VAL A 2 -17.93 -19.04 -28.21
N GLU A 3 -17.82 -20.26 -27.68
CA GLU A 3 -18.12 -20.52 -26.28
C GLU A 3 -17.08 -19.75 -25.41
N PHE A 4 -17.54 -18.76 -24.69
CA PHE A 4 -16.74 -18.16 -23.62
C PHE A 4 -16.60 -19.24 -22.55
N SER A 5 -15.38 -19.76 -22.37
CA SER A 5 -15.05 -20.68 -21.29
C SER A 5 -15.42 -20.01 -19.96
N LYS A 6 -16.30 -20.65 -19.20
CA LYS A 6 -16.59 -20.24 -17.82
C LYS A 6 -15.26 -20.31 -17.06
N ILE A 7 -14.77 -19.16 -16.63
CA ILE A 7 -13.69 -19.10 -15.64
C ILE A 7 -14.27 -19.68 -14.36
N GLU A 8 -13.88 -20.90 -14.01
CA GLU A 8 -14.26 -21.51 -12.75
C GLU A 8 -13.72 -20.65 -11.61
N LYS A 9 -14.61 -20.24 -10.71
CA LYS A 9 -14.17 -19.55 -9.49
C LYS A 9 -13.27 -20.51 -8.72
N PRO A 10 -12.05 -20.08 -8.33
CA PRO A 10 -11.19 -20.93 -7.54
C PRO A 10 -11.91 -21.36 -6.26
N ASP A 11 -11.81 -22.63 -5.91
CA ASP A 11 -12.43 -23.21 -4.74
C ASP A 11 -11.82 -22.59 -3.48
N ALA A 12 -12.66 -22.22 -2.49
CA ALA A 12 -12.21 -21.66 -1.24
C ALA A 12 -11.22 -22.57 -0.48
N GLU A 13 -11.24 -23.89 -0.77
CA GLU A 13 -10.27 -24.84 -0.22
C GLU A 13 -8.84 -24.59 -0.68
N ASN A 14 -8.64 -24.02 -1.87
CA ASN A 14 -7.32 -23.67 -2.40
C ASN A 14 -6.61 -22.57 -1.58
N PHE A 15 -7.33 -21.86 -0.73
CA PHE A 15 -6.80 -20.79 0.14
C PHE A 15 -6.62 -21.21 1.59
N LYS A 16 -7.02 -22.45 1.97
CA LYS A 16 -6.79 -22.98 3.30
C LYS A 16 -5.30 -23.16 3.57
N GLY A 17 -4.82 -22.58 4.69
CA GLY A 17 -3.42 -22.70 5.12
C GLY A 17 -2.46 -21.76 4.40
N LYS A 18 -2.85 -21.09 3.31
CA LYS A 18 -2.01 -20.08 2.68
C LYS A 18 -2.04 -18.77 3.47
N ARG A 19 -0.91 -18.06 3.44
CA ARG A 19 -0.81 -16.69 3.96
C ARG A 19 -1.58 -15.74 3.05
N LYS A 20 -2.27 -14.76 3.62
CA LYS A 20 -3.06 -13.79 2.86
C LYS A 20 -2.53 -12.39 3.11
N LEU A 21 -2.39 -11.61 2.05
CA LEU A 21 -1.98 -10.21 2.15
C LEU A 21 -3.04 -9.33 1.50
N TYR A 22 -3.77 -8.59 2.34
CA TYR A 22 -4.77 -7.62 1.92
C TYR A 22 -4.05 -6.31 1.61
N CYS A 23 -3.93 -5.97 0.34
CA CYS A 23 -3.19 -4.80 -0.12
C CYS A 23 -4.11 -3.63 -0.36
N LEU A 24 -3.98 -2.58 0.45
CA LEU A 24 -4.71 -1.34 0.36
C LEU A 24 -3.80 -0.25 -0.21
N PRO A 25 -4.18 0.40 -1.33
CA PRO A 25 -3.44 1.55 -1.83
C PRO A 25 -3.41 2.66 -0.78
N ASN A 26 -2.24 3.20 -0.52
CA ASN A 26 -2.14 4.38 0.33
C ASN A 26 -2.45 5.64 -0.49
N VAL A 27 -3.40 6.43 -0.02
CA VAL A 27 -3.85 7.67 -0.66
C VAL A 27 -3.71 8.80 0.33
N TYR A 28 -2.92 9.80 -0.03
CA TYR A 28 -2.65 10.95 0.83
C TYR A 28 -3.56 12.13 0.53
N PRO A 29 -4.02 12.86 1.56
CA PRO A 29 -4.67 14.14 1.35
C PRO A 29 -3.70 15.13 0.70
N ILE A 30 -4.17 15.88 -0.30
CA ILE A 30 -3.39 16.93 -0.96
C ILE A 30 -3.65 18.24 -0.21
N PRO A 31 -2.63 18.89 0.38
CA PRO A 31 -2.79 20.18 1.05
C PRO A 31 -3.38 21.22 0.09
N GLY A 32 -4.42 21.94 0.55
CA GLY A 32 -5.08 22.97 -0.26
C GLY A 32 -6.01 22.42 -1.34
N SER A 33 -6.28 21.12 -1.39
CA SER A 33 -7.26 20.54 -2.31
C SER A 33 -8.68 21.05 -2.03
N ASP A 34 -9.52 21.01 -3.08
CA ASP A 34 -10.93 21.39 -2.99
C ASP A 34 -11.79 20.35 -2.23
N GLU A 35 -13.03 20.72 -1.94
CA GLU A 35 -13.99 19.85 -1.24
C GLU A 35 -14.29 18.56 -2.03
N LYS A 36 -14.21 18.60 -3.36
CA LYS A 36 -14.44 17.42 -4.20
C LYS A 36 -13.38 16.35 -3.89
N TYR A 37 -12.10 16.73 -3.84
CA TYR A 37 -11.02 15.80 -3.50
C TYR A 37 -11.14 15.26 -2.08
N LYS A 38 -11.43 16.13 -1.11
CA LYS A 38 -11.63 15.72 0.28
C LYS A 38 -12.75 14.69 0.41
N ASN A 39 -13.88 14.90 -0.27
CA ASN A 39 -14.99 13.95 -0.28
C ASN A 39 -14.63 12.62 -0.93
N LEU A 40 -13.77 12.61 -1.97
CA LEU A 40 -13.26 11.38 -2.56
C LEU A 40 -12.37 10.60 -1.58
N ILE A 41 -11.53 11.29 -0.81
CA ILE A 41 -10.69 10.66 0.23
C ILE A 41 -11.57 10.01 1.30
N VAL A 42 -12.57 10.72 1.84
CA VAL A 42 -13.50 10.14 2.82
C VAL A 42 -14.16 8.88 2.26
N LYS A 43 -14.74 8.98 1.07
CA LYS A 43 -15.42 7.87 0.41
C LYS A 43 -14.47 6.67 0.17
N PHE A 44 -13.23 6.93 -0.22
CA PHE A 44 -12.21 5.89 -0.42
C PHE A 44 -12.00 5.07 0.86
N TRP A 45 -11.78 5.73 2.00
CA TRP A 45 -11.52 5.04 3.26
C TRP A 45 -12.74 4.29 3.78
N GLU A 46 -13.96 4.83 3.61
CA GLU A 46 -15.21 4.13 3.94
C GLU A 46 -15.41 2.85 3.09
N GLU A 47 -15.19 2.95 1.78
CA GLU A 47 -15.29 1.81 0.86
C GLU A 47 -14.19 0.76 1.12
N ALA A 48 -12.96 1.21 1.43
CA ALA A 48 -11.85 0.34 1.81
C ALA A 48 -12.20 -0.47 3.07
N GLU A 49 -12.74 0.19 4.09
CA GLU A 49 -13.15 -0.49 5.32
C GLU A 49 -14.22 -1.56 5.07
N ILE A 50 -15.18 -1.27 4.20
CA ILE A 50 -16.23 -2.25 3.83
C ILE A 50 -15.60 -3.48 3.14
N GLN A 51 -14.62 -3.27 2.25
CA GLN A 51 -13.95 -4.37 1.55
C GLN A 51 -13.07 -5.19 2.51
N ILE A 52 -12.31 -4.53 3.39
CA ILE A 52 -11.50 -5.22 4.41
C ILE A 52 -12.37 -6.07 5.30
N ARG A 53 -13.49 -5.55 5.82
CA ARG A 53 -14.41 -6.34 6.66
C ARG A 53 -14.93 -7.59 5.96
N LYS A 54 -15.18 -7.56 4.65
CA LYS A 54 -15.59 -8.74 3.88
C LYS A 54 -14.45 -9.77 3.80
N LEU A 55 -13.21 -9.33 3.62
CA LEU A 55 -12.05 -10.22 3.60
C LEU A 55 -11.77 -10.82 4.99
N GLU A 56 -11.95 -10.04 6.06
CA GLU A 56 -11.79 -10.48 7.44
C GLU A 56 -12.81 -11.58 7.85
N LEU A 57 -13.93 -11.73 7.14
CA LEU A 57 -14.83 -12.88 7.34
C LEU A 57 -14.18 -14.21 6.96
N MET A 58 -13.20 -14.21 6.07
CA MET A 58 -12.44 -15.40 5.68
C MET A 58 -11.25 -15.61 6.63
N THR A 59 -10.48 -14.57 6.88
CA THR A 59 -9.30 -14.60 7.75
C THR A 59 -9.10 -13.23 8.38
N PRO A 60 -9.21 -13.11 9.71
CA PRO A 60 -8.96 -11.84 10.40
C PRO A 60 -7.53 -11.35 10.20
N VAL A 61 -7.34 -10.03 10.17
CA VAL A 61 -6.02 -9.40 10.10
C VAL A 61 -5.28 -9.61 11.43
N THR A 62 -4.10 -10.23 11.37
CA THR A 62 -3.22 -10.46 12.53
C THR A 62 -2.00 -9.55 12.54
N ALA A 63 -1.62 -9.00 11.39
CA ALA A 63 -0.51 -8.07 11.26
C ALA A 63 -0.87 -6.92 10.32
N VAL A 64 -0.47 -5.70 10.69
CA VAL A 64 -0.59 -4.50 9.86
C VAL A 64 0.80 -4.06 9.46
N PHE A 65 1.02 -3.94 8.15
CA PHE A 65 2.21 -3.45 7.50
C PHE A 65 1.88 -2.10 6.87
N CYS A 66 2.51 -1.04 7.33
CA CYS A 66 2.20 0.31 6.83
C CYS A 66 3.48 1.01 6.40
N GLU A 67 3.47 1.57 5.17
CA GLU A 67 4.59 2.41 4.73
C GLU A 67 4.79 3.60 5.67
N MET A 68 6.01 4.13 5.75
CA MET A 68 6.43 5.20 6.65
C MET A 68 6.49 4.81 8.13
N VAL A 69 6.31 3.54 8.47
CA VAL A 69 6.51 3.05 9.85
C VAL A 69 7.89 2.40 9.94
N TYR A 70 8.80 3.04 10.68
CA TYR A 70 10.19 2.60 10.88
C TYR A 70 10.38 1.81 12.16
N GLN A 71 9.56 2.09 13.18
CA GLN A 71 9.63 1.46 14.50
C GLN A 71 8.25 1.42 15.14
N ASN A 72 8.05 0.54 16.11
CA ASN A 72 6.76 0.40 16.79
C ASN A 72 6.51 1.52 17.82
N GLU A 73 7.59 2.03 18.45
CA GLU A 73 7.48 3.08 19.45
C GLU A 73 6.97 4.37 18.79
N ASN A 74 5.87 4.89 19.32
CA ASN A 74 5.21 6.10 18.84
C ASN A 74 4.71 6.05 17.37
N ALA A 75 4.63 4.87 16.75
CA ALA A 75 4.19 4.75 15.35
C ALA A 75 2.79 5.34 15.12
N LEU A 76 1.84 5.10 16.02
CA LEU A 76 0.50 5.70 15.93
C LEU A 76 0.53 7.22 16.05
N ASP A 77 1.36 7.78 16.93
CA ASP A 77 1.48 9.24 17.06
C ASP A 77 2.06 9.85 15.79
N VAL A 78 3.01 9.17 15.15
CA VAL A 78 3.57 9.60 13.87
C VAL A 78 2.51 9.54 12.78
N LEU A 79 1.79 8.42 12.65
CA LEU A 79 0.73 8.26 11.67
C LEU A 79 -0.39 9.30 11.85
N SER A 80 -0.78 9.63 13.08
CA SER A 80 -1.81 10.63 13.36
C SER A 80 -1.44 12.03 12.87
N LYS A 81 -0.14 12.36 12.84
CA LYS A 81 0.37 13.65 12.33
C LYS A 81 0.47 13.68 10.81
N ILE A 82 0.60 12.52 10.17
CA ILE A 82 0.73 12.39 8.72
C ILE A 82 -0.65 12.32 8.08
N ASP A 83 -1.49 11.41 8.55
CA ASP A 83 -2.81 11.15 8.00
C ASP A 83 -3.72 10.47 9.04
N SER A 84 -4.81 11.14 9.40
CA SER A 84 -5.77 10.62 10.37
C SER A 84 -6.50 9.37 9.88
N TYR A 85 -6.74 9.22 8.58
CA TYR A 85 -7.44 8.05 8.04
C TYR A 85 -6.58 6.80 8.13
N ILE A 86 -5.28 6.90 7.80
CA ILE A 86 -4.33 5.80 7.98
C ILE A 86 -4.23 5.43 9.46
N HIS A 87 -4.06 6.45 10.33
CA HIS A 87 -4.02 6.25 11.77
C HIS A 87 -5.24 5.46 12.26
N ASP A 88 -6.45 5.89 11.90
CA ASP A 88 -7.69 5.27 12.36
C ASP A 88 -7.84 3.85 11.82
N MET A 89 -7.46 3.62 10.56
CA MET A 89 -7.45 2.27 9.96
C MET A 89 -6.49 1.33 10.71
N VAL A 90 -5.25 1.77 10.94
CA VAL A 90 -4.25 0.99 11.69
C VAL A 90 -4.73 0.74 13.11
N LYS A 91 -5.09 1.80 13.84
CA LYS A 91 -5.55 1.73 15.23
C LYS A 91 -6.70 0.74 15.40
N LYS A 92 -7.68 0.76 14.51
CA LYS A 92 -8.83 -0.14 14.53
C LYS A 92 -8.44 -1.63 14.49
N HIS A 93 -7.39 -1.98 13.74
CA HIS A 93 -6.90 -3.36 13.69
C HIS A 93 -6.08 -3.71 14.92
N LEU A 94 -5.29 -2.77 15.45
CA LEU A 94 -4.55 -2.97 16.70
C LEU A 94 -5.50 -3.17 17.89
N ASP A 95 -6.60 -2.42 17.95
CA ASP A 95 -7.64 -2.57 18.97
C ASP A 95 -8.34 -3.95 18.91
N LYS A 96 -8.29 -4.62 17.74
CA LYS A 96 -8.75 -6.01 17.56
C LYS A 96 -7.67 -7.07 17.87
N GLY A 97 -6.47 -6.66 18.24
CA GLY A 97 -5.36 -7.55 18.58
C GLY A 97 -4.35 -7.82 17.47
N ALA A 98 -4.45 -7.16 16.31
CA ALA A 98 -3.41 -7.20 15.28
C ALA A 98 -2.12 -6.53 15.77
N LYS A 99 -0.98 -6.94 15.22
CA LYS A 99 0.33 -6.34 15.51
C LYS A 99 0.68 -5.32 14.42
N LEU A 100 1.18 -4.14 14.80
CA LEU A 100 1.81 -3.23 13.85
C LEU A 100 3.25 -3.70 13.62
N VAL A 101 3.61 -3.94 12.37
CA VAL A 101 4.95 -4.39 11.97
C VAL A 101 5.60 -3.29 11.14
N PRO A 102 6.70 -2.68 11.60
CA PRO A 102 7.47 -1.73 10.82
C PRO A 102 8.01 -2.39 9.55
N ILE A 103 7.77 -1.77 8.39
CA ILE A 103 8.23 -2.29 7.10
C ILE A 103 9.32 -1.45 6.45
N GLU A 104 9.67 -0.35 7.04
CA GLU A 104 10.68 0.55 6.51
C GLU A 104 11.91 0.57 7.41
N GLU A 105 13.08 0.60 6.78
CA GLU A 105 14.31 1.02 7.42
C GLU A 105 14.50 2.52 7.15
N GLU A 106 14.67 3.32 8.20
CA GLU A 106 14.65 4.78 8.13
C GLU A 106 15.64 5.35 7.10
N ASN A 107 16.89 4.86 7.12
CA ASN A 107 17.92 5.31 6.19
C ASN A 107 17.58 4.94 4.74
N VAL A 108 17.08 3.72 4.50
CA VAL A 108 16.72 3.23 3.17
C VAL A 108 15.54 4.02 2.61
N PHE A 109 14.51 4.27 3.44
CA PHE A 109 13.35 5.02 3.00
C PHE A 109 13.67 6.50 2.78
N SER A 110 14.49 7.12 3.64
CA SER A 110 14.91 8.51 3.47
C SER A 110 15.69 8.68 2.17
N GLU A 111 16.66 7.80 1.90
CA GLU A 111 17.42 7.81 0.65
C GLU A 111 16.53 7.57 -0.58
N TYR A 112 15.56 6.65 -0.49
CA TYR A 112 14.57 6.41 -1.55
C TYR A 112 13.76 7.69 -1.86
N VAL A 113 13.32 8.42 -0.84
CA VAL A 113 12.59 9.68 -1.01
C VAL A 113 13.46 10.76 -1.62
N ASP A 114 14.73 10.87 -1.18
CA ASP A 114 15.67 11.85 -1.70
C ASP A 114 15.93 11.66 -3.19
N TRP A 115 16.23 10.42 -3.63
CA TRP A 115 16.41 10.12 -5.05
C TRP A 115 15.13 10.34 -5.86
N ALA A 116 13.95 9.99 -5.31
CA ALA A 116 12.68 10.27 -5.95
C ALA A 116 12.43 11.78 -6.14
N ASN A 117 12.86 12.60 -5.17
CA ASN A 117 12.76 14.06 -5.29
C ASN A 117 13.78 14.63 -6.28
N CYS A 118 15.00 14.08 -6.33
CA CYS A 118 15.99 14.45 -7.35
C CYS A 118 15.45 14.24 -8.77
N LEU A 119 14.75 13.12 -9.03
CA LEU A 119 14.16 12.84 -10.35
C LEU A 119 13.16 13.89 -10.81
N LYS A 120 12.51 14.61 -9.88
CA LYS A 120 11.52 15.66 -10.22
C LYS A 120 12.15 16.97 -10.69
N VAL A 121 13.43 17.21 -10.38
CA VAL A 121 14.09 18.50 -10.64
C VAL A 121 15.23 18.43 -11.66
N VAL A 122 15.69 17.22 -12.01
CA VAL A 122 16.74 17.07 -13.02
C VAL A 122 16.18 17.29 -14.42
N THR A 123 16.94 18.00 -15.25
CA THR A 123 16.49 18.41 -16.60
C THR A 123 17.32 17.80 -17.73
N THR A 124 18.57 17.40 -17.46
CA THR A 124 19.45 16.84 -18.49
C THR A 124 19.41 15.32 -18.49
N GLU A 125 19.35 14.71 -19.66
CA GLU A 125 19.27 13.26 -19.85
C GLU A 125 20.41 12.52 -19.13
N LYS A 126 21.64 13.02 -19.23
CA LYS A 126 22.80 12.40 -18.57
C LYS A 126 22.65 12.34 -17.06
N VAL A 127 22.17 13.43 -16.43
CA VAL A 127 21.96 13.48 -14.98
C VAL A 127 20.76 12.62 -14.60
N PHE A 128 19.66 12.72 -15.37
CA PHE A 128 18.46 11.88 -15.15
C PHE A 128 18.80 10.39 -15.13
N THR A 129 19.60 9.92 -16.11
CA THR A 129 20.02 8.51 -16.16
C THR A 129 20.77 8.09 -14.89
N LYS A 130 21.70 8.94 -14.41
CA LYS A 130 22.46 8.64 -13.19
C LYS A 130 21.58 8.64 -11.92
N VAL A 131 20.72 9.62 -11.79
CA VAL A 131 19.76 9.67 -10.66
C VAL A 131 18.81 8.47 -10.69
N MET A 132 18.36 8.05 -11.88
CA MET A 132 17.52 6.87 -12.06
C MET A 132 18.24 5.57 -11.68
N GLU A 133 19.53 5.43 -11.97
CA GLU A 133 20.34 4.28 -11.54
C GLU A 133 20.34 4.17 -10.00
N PHE A 134 20.66 5.24 -9.28
CA PHE A 134 20.67 5.29 -7.83
C PHE A 134 19.27 5.05 -7.22
N PHE A 135 18.25 5.70 -7.81
CA PHE A 135 16.87 5.48 -7.39
C PHE A 135 16.45 4.00 -7.51
N ASN A 136 16.79 3.36 -8.63
CA ASN A 136 16.45 1.94 -8.83
C ASN A 136 17.20 1.03 -7.85
N GLU A 137 18.45 1.33 -7.54
CA GLU A 137 19.24 0.57 -6.56
C GLU A 137 18.58 0.61 -5.17
N ILE A 138 18.30 1.80 -4.66
CA ILE A 138 17.70 1.95 -3.33
C ILE A 138 16.24 1.44 -3.31
N ALA A 139 15.48 1.61 -4.39
CA ALA A 139 14.13 1.08 -4.52
C ALA A 139 14.12 -0.46 -4.43
N ASN A 140 15.02 -1.13 -5.14
CA ASN A 140 15.15 -2.58 -5.09
C ASN A 140 15.52 -3.06 -3.67
N LYS A 141 16.45 -2.37 -3.00
CA LYS A 141 16.79 -2.67 -1.61
C LYS A 141 15.59 -2.53 -0.69
N ARG A 142 14.82 -1.43 -0.80
CA ARG A 142 13.61 -1.19 -0.02
C ARG A 142 12.57 -2.29 -0.24
N PHE A 143 12.27 -2.65 -1.50
CA PHE A 143 11.27 -3.65 -1.80
C PHE A 143 11.67 -5.05 -1.34
N HIS A 144 12.95 -5.37 -1.40
CA HIS A 144 13.47 -6.63 -0.86
C HIS A 144 13.29 -6.71 0.66
N LEU A 145 13.64 -5.65 1.39
CA LEU A 145 13.43 -5.57 2.84
C LEU A 145 11.94 -5.73 3.21
N ILE A 146 11.04 -5.08 2.49
CA ILE A 146 9.59 -5.23 2.73
C ILE A 146 9.16 -6.69 2.52
N THR A 147 9.66 -7.35 1.46
CA THR A 147 9.38 -8.78 1.21
C THR A 147 9.83 -9.65 2.39
N GLU A 148 11.06 -9.48 2.86
CA GLU A 148 11.61 -10.23 3.99
C GLU A 148 10.84 -10.01 5.29
N ILE A 149 10.43 -8.75 5.55
CA ILE A 149 9.67 -8.40 6.74
C ILE A 149 8.29 -9.05 6.71
N VAL A 150 7.60 -8.99 5.58
CA VAL A 150 6.29 -9.65 5.41
C VAL A 150 6.43 -11.16 5.55
N ASP A 151 7.44 -11.75 4.90
CA ASP A 151 7.70 -13.20 4.96
C ASP A 151 7.93 -13.69 6.39
N LYS A 152 8.71 -12.94 7.17
CA LYS A 152 9.06 -13.29 8.57
C LYS A 152 7.89 -13.10 9.55
N ASN A 153 6.99 -12.14 9.30
CA ASN A 153 5.98 -11.71 10.27
C ASN A 153 4.55 -12.15 9.94
N LEU A 154 4.35 -12.86 8.84
CA LEU A 154 3.05 -13.40 8.45
C LEU A 154 3.11 -14.93 8.47
N GLY A 155 2.43 -15.55 9.43
CA GLY A 155 2.40 -17.00 9.62
C GLY A 155 1.44 -17.73 8.67
N SER A 156 1.60 -19.05 8.57
CA SER A 156 0.70 -19.89 7.77
C SER A 156 -0.76 -19.76 8.23
N GLY A 157 -1.66 -19.53 7.29
CA GLY A 157 -3.09 -19.34 7.57
C GLY A 157 -3.46 -17.95 8.12
N GLU A 158 -2.49 -17.08 8.36
CA GLU A 158 -2.72 -15.71 8.81
C GLU A 158 -3.02 -14.74 7.66
N ALA A 159 -3.58 -13.58 8.01
CA ALA A 159 -3.77 -12.48 7.08
C ALA A 159 -3.09 -11.20 7.58
N GLY A 160 -2.35 -10.55 6.68
CA GLY A 160 -1.78 -9.22 6.88
C GLY A 160 -2.55 -8.15 6.11
N LEU A 161 -2.59 -6.93 6.64
CA LEU A 161 -3.03 -5.74 5.93
C LEU A 161 -1.80 -4.92 5.55
N LEU A 162 -1.53 -4.78 4.27
CA LEU A 162 -0.45 -3.94 3.74
C LEU A 162 -1.02 -2.63 3.20
N ILE A 163 -0.64 -1.52 3.80
CA ILE A 163 -0.99 -0.16 3.37
C ILE A 163 0.24 0.47 2.74
N ILE A 164 0.26 0.58 1.43
CA ILE A 164 1.41 1.09 0.64
C ILE A 164 0.92 1.68 -0.68
N LYS A 165 1.68 2.60 -1.27
CA LYS A 165 1.39 3.09 -2.63
C LYS A 165 1.29 1.94 -3.62
N ASP A 166 0.24 1.95 -4.47
CA ASP A 166 0.01 0.87 -5.43
C ASP A 166 1.15 0.70 -6.45
N GLU A 167 1.81 1.81 -6.82
CA GLU A 167 2.99 1.78 -7.69
C GLU A 167 4.17 1.01 -7.08
N ASP A 168 4.38 1.16 -5.77
CA ASP A 168 5.44 0.45 -5.05
C ASP A 168 5.04 -1.01 -4.80
N ARG A 169 3.80 -1.26 -4.39
CA ARG A 169 3.26 -2.62 -4.22
C ARG A 169 3.49 -3.49 -5.46
N ARG A 170 3.29 -2.94 -6.66
CA ARG A 170 3.47 -3.68 -7.94
C ARG A 170 4.91 -4.12 -8.19
N LYS A 171 5.87 -3.51 -7.54
CA LYS A 171 7.30 -3.82 -7.68
C LYS A 171 7.80 -4.79 -6.63
N ILE A 172 7.01 -5.06 -5.59
CA ILE A 172 7.35 -5.99 -4.52
C ILE A 172 6.99 -7.42 -4.95
N ASN A 173 7.96 -8.32 -4.88
CA ASN A 173 7.78 -9.73 -5.17
C ASN A 173 7.59 -10.50 -3.86
N PHE A 174 6.35 -10.79 -3.52
CA PHE A 174 6.02 -11.61 -2.35
C PHE A 174 6.25 -13.10 -2.61
N PRO A 175 6.50 -13.91 -1.55
CA PRO A 175 6.62 -15.36 -1.66
C PRO A 175 5.40 -15.99 -2.33
N GLN A 176 5.60 -17.12 -3.04
CA GLN A 176 4.54 -17.79 -3.82
C GLN A 176 3.37 -18.33 -2.99
N ASP A 177 3.60 -18.58 -1.70
CA ASP A 177 2.59 -19.04 -0.76
C ASP A 177 1.78 -17.89 -0.14
N VAL A 178 2.11 -16.63 -0.44
CA VAL A 178 1.35 -15.45 -0.04
C VAL A 178 0.33 -15.10 -1.13
N GLU A 179 -0.94 -15.27 -0.80
CA GLU A 179 -2.05 -14.88 -1.70
C GLU A 179 -2.37 -13.40 -1.55
N ILE A 180 -2.30 -12.66 -2.65
CA ILE A 180 -2.53 -11.21 -2.68
C ILE A 180 -3.99 -10.90 -2.97
N PHE A 181 -4.63 -10.16 -2.09
CA PHE A 181 -5.98 -9.64 -2.25
C PHE A 181 -5.92 -8.13 -2.39
N LEU A 182 -6.23 -7.62 -3.56
CA LEU A 182 -6.23 -6.18 -3.82
C LEU A 182 -7.54 -5.56 -3.29
N ILE A 183 -7.39 -4.57 -2.44
CA ILE A 183 -8.50 -3.73 -1.99
C ILE A 183 -8.57 -2.55 -2.95
N THR A 184 -9.59 -2.53 -3.78
CA THR A 184 -9.78 -1.52 -4.84
C THR A 184 -11.13 -0.82 -4.68
N PRO A 185 -11.23 0.15 -3.75
CA PRO A 185 -12.44 0.94 -3.61
C PRO A 185 -12.76 1.68 -4.92
N PRO A 186 -14.02 1.75 -5.38
CA PRO A 186 -14.39 2.51 -6.57
C PRO A 186 -13.92 3.97 -6.55
N ALA A 187 -13.93 4.61 -5.38
CA ALA A 187 -13.42 5.96 -5.22
C ALA A 187 -11.92 6.10 -5.55
N TYR A 188 -11.14 5.01 -5.56
CA TYR A 188 -9.72 5.06 -5.95
C TYR A 188 -9.53 5.51 -7.39
N ASP A 189 -10.31 4.98 -8.32
CA ASP A 189 -10.25 5.39 -9.74
C ASP A 189 -10.66 6.85 -9.93
N ASP A 190 -11.64 7.32 -9.15
CA ASP A 190 -12.06 8.72 -9.16
C ASP A 190 -10.96 9.65 -8.64
N ILE A 191 -10.23 9.23 -7.60
CA ILE A 191 -9.05 9.94 -7.07
C ILE A 191 -7.95 10.01 -8.13
N LEU A 192 -7.61 8.89 -8.76
CA LEU A 192 -6.58 8.86 -9.81
C LEU A 192 -6.95 9.77 -10.99
N ARG A 193 -8.24 9.79 -11.37
CA ARG A 193 -8.75 10.68 -12.40
C ARG A 193 -8.63 12.14 -11.99
N TYR A 194 -9.03 12.48 -10.78
CA TYR A 194 -8.91 13.82 -10.24
C TYR A 194 -7.45 14.32 -10.25
N ILE A 195 -6.53 13.48 -9.77
CA ILE A 195 -5.09 13.81 -9.74
C ILE A 195 -4.55 14.03 -11.17
N ARG A 196 -4.88 13.15 -12.10
CA ARG A 196 -4.47 13.27 -13.49
C ARG A 196 -4.99 14.57 -14.13
N ASP A 197 -6.26 14.91 -13.88
CA ASP A 197 -6.88 16.09 -14.44
C ASP A 197 -6.29 17.38 -13.84
N LEU A 198 -5.94 17.36 -12.54
CA LEU A 198 -5.25 18.45 -11.85
C LEU A 198 -3.87 18.73 -12.46
N PHE A 199 -3.06 17.69 -12.67
CA PHE A 199 -1.69 17.84 -13.21
C PHE A 199 -1.67 17.92 -14.74
N GLY A 200 -2.65 17.36 -15.42
CA GLY A 200 -2.79 17.49 -16.89
C GLY A 200 -3.25 18.87 -17.36
N SER A 201 -3.84 19.67 -16.48
CA SER A 201 -4.26 21.05 -16.73
C SER A 201 -3.14 22.09 -16.55
N ILE A 202 -1.97 21.65 -16.05
CA ILE A 202 -0.77 22.48 -15.85
C ILE A 202 0.18 22.29 -17.06
N LYS A 203 -0.31 22.60 -18.27
CA LYS A 203 0.52 22.69 -19.50
C LYS A 203 0.58 24.11 -19.99
#